data_bc85e6d9b337234f8ac1f8f0d2585e40
#
_entry.id   bc85e6d9b337234f8ac1f8f0d2585e40
#
_cell.length_a   1.000
_cell.length_b   1.000
_cell.length_c   1.000
_cell.angle_alpha   90.00
_cell.angle_beta   90.00
_cell.angle_gamma   90.00
#
_symmetry.space_group_name_H-M   'P 1'
#
loop_
_entity.id
_entity.type
_entity.pdbx_description
1 polymer ?
#
loop_
_entity_poly.entity_id
_entity_poly.type
_entity_poly.pdbx_seq_one_letter_code
_entity_poly.pdbx_strand_id
1 'polypeptide(L)'
;MARDIFVTGGVVSSLGKGLSSASLAYLLKSQGYKVRLRKMDPYLNVDPGTMSPFQHGEVFVTDDGAETDLDLGHYERFSGISAKKSDNITTGKIYSDVLKLSLIHI
;
A
#
# COMPACT_ATOMS: atom_id res chain seq x y z
N MET A 1 7.42 -3.77 20.24
CA MET A 1 6.66 -4.72 19.41
C MET A 1 5.68 -3.98 18.55
N ALA A 2 5.67 -4.24 17.26
CA ALA A 2 4.73 -3.60 16.35
C ALA A 2 3.32 -4.20 16.54
N ARG A 3 2.31 -3.36 16.37
CA ARG A 3 0.91 -3.77 16.36
C ARG A 3 0.34 -3.50 14.98
N ASP A 4 -0.42 -4.44 14.46
CA ASP A 4 -1.03 -4.33 13.16
C ASP A 4 -2.53 -4.06 13.29
N ILE A 5 -3.00 -3.09 12.51
CA ILE A 5 -4.41 -2.76 12.39
C ILE A 5 -4.81 -3.01 10.94
N PHE A 6 -5.77 -3.90 10.73
CA PHE A 6 -6.27 -4.21 9.39
C PHE A 6 -7.59 -3.48 9.15
N VAL A 7 -7.61 -2.66 8.11
CA VAL A 7 -8.82 -1.97 7.66
C VAL A 7 -9.33 -2.68 6.43
N THR A 8 -10.49 -3.30 6.57
CA THR A 8 -11.14 -4.05 5.49
C THR A 8 -12.54 -3.48 5.23
N GLY A 9 -13.09 -3.80 4.09
CA GLY A 9 -14.42 -3.33 3.73
C GLY A 9 -14.92 -3.98 2.45
N GLY A 10 -16.08 -3.52 1.99
CA GLY A 10 -16.68 -4.03 0.77
C GLY A 10 -15.83 -3.78 -0.47
N VAL A 11 -16.18 -4.49 -1.55
CA VAL A 11 -15.48 -4.42 -2.84
C VAL A 11 -15.73 -3.11 -3.59
N VAL A 12 -16.69 -2.32 -3.17
CA VAL A 12 -17.04 -1.06 -3.83
C VAL A 12 -16.02 0.00 -3.46
N SER A 13 -15.44 0.66 -4.46
CA SER A 13 -14.58 1.81 -4.27
C SER A 13 -15.36 2.98 -3.65
N SER A 14 -14.65 3.91 -3.05
CA SER A 14 -15.24 5.15 -2.52
C SER A 14 -16.10 4.96 -1.26
N LEU A 15 -15.96 3.85 -0.56
CA LEU A 15 -16.59 3.67 0.76
C LEU A 15 -15.89 4.43 1.88
N GLY A 16 -14.75 5.06 1.58
CA GLY A 16 -14.00 5.82 2.57
C GLY A 16 -12.98 5.02 3.36
N LYS A 17 -12.68 3.77 2.96
CA LYS A 17 -11.65 2.96 3.64
C LYS A 17 -10.29 3.66 3.66
N GLY A 18 -9.85 4.20 2.52
CA GLY A 18 -8.59 4.90 2.42
C GLY A 18 -8.53 6.15 3.27
N LEU A 19 -9.58 6.96 3.22
CA LEU A 19 -9.66 8.18 4.03
C LEU A 19 -9.72 7.85 5.52
N SER A 20 -10.50 6.85 5.90
CA SER A 20 -10.60 6.40 7.30
C SER A 20 -9.26 5.88 7.81
N SER A 21 -8.54 5.10 7.01
CA SER A 21 -7.22 4.59 7.35
C SER A 21 -6.20 5.71 7.54
N ALA A 22 -6.18 6.66 6.62
CA ALA A 22 -5.26 7.81 6.69
C ALA A 22 -5.58 8.70 7.89
N SER A 23 -6.85 8.91 8.18
CA SER A 23 -7.29 9.70 9.34
C SER A 23 -6.90 9.03 10.65
N LEU A 24 -7.10 7.71 10.75
CA LEU A 24 -6.67 6.95 11.92
C LEU A 24 -5.16 7.02 12.12
N ALA A 25 -4.40 6.87 11.04
CA ALA A 25 -2.95 6.99 11.08
C ALA A 25 -2.50 8.37 11.56
N TYR A 26 -3.15 9.42 11.08
CA TYR A 26 -2.87 10.79 11.52
C TYR A 26 -3.13 10.96 13.03
N LEU A 27 -4.27 10.46 13.52
CA LEU A 27 -4.61 10.56 14.92
C LEU A 27 -3.62 9.79 15.81
N LEU A 28 -3.23 8.59 15.41
CA LEU A 28 -2.23 7.81 16.15
C LEU A 28 -0.87 8.49 16.13
N LYS A 29 -0.46 9.04 15.00
CA LYS A 29 0.79 9.79 14.89
C LYS A 29 0.78 11.02 15.80
N SER A 30 -0.33 11.73 15.89
CA SER A 30 -0.45 12.91 16.74
C SER A 30 -0.37 12.58 18.23
N GLN A 31 -0.61 11.34 18.61
CA GLN A 31 -0.47 10.83 19.97
C GLN A 31 0.94 10.28 20.27
N GLY A 32 1.87 10.41 19.35
CA GLY A 32 3.26 10.01 19.53
C GLY A 32 3.62 8.61 19.04
N TYR A 33 2.69 7.89 18.44
CA TYR A 33 2.99 6.58 17.85
C TYR A 33 3.73 6.72 16.54
N LYS A 34 4.63 5.78 16.26
CA LYS A 34 5.22 5.61 14.93
C LYS A 34 4.29 4.76 14.09
N VAL A 35 3.76 5.32 13.01
CA VAL A 35 2.73 4.68 12.20
C VAL A 35 3.22 4.53 10.77
N ARG A 36 2.90 3.40 10.15
CA ARG A 36 3.08 3.17 8.71
C ARG A 36 1.77 2.68 8.13
N LEU A 37 1.47 3.16 6.95
CA LEU A 37 0.33 2.70 6.16
C LEU A 37 0.83 1.81 5.04
N ARG A 38 0.19 0.66 4.89
CA ARG A 38 0.46 -0.25 3.79
C ARG A 38 -0.84 -0.56 3.07
N LYS A 39 -0.75 -0.63 1.75
CA LYS A 39 -1.87 -1.03 0.93
C LYS A 39 -1.57 -2.39 0.30
N MET A 40 -2.55 -3.30 0.43
CA MET A 40 -2.49 -4.62 -0.17
C MET A 40 -3.46 -4.66 -1.35
N ASP A 41 -2.95 -4.92 -2.52
CA ASP A 41 -3.72 -5.01 -3.75
C ASP A 41 -3.66 -6.44 -4.31
N PRO A 42 -4.78 -6.96 -4.84
CA PRO A 42 -4.84 -8.32 -5.36
C PRO A 42 -4.23 -8.48 -6.76
N TYR A 43 -3.51 -7.50 -7.24
CA TYR A 43 -2.93 -7.54 -8.60
C TYR A 43 -1.89 -8.64 -8.71
N LEU A 44 -1.91 -9.36 -9.84
CA LEU A 44 -0.86 -10.34 -10.18
C LEU A 44 0.42 -9.66 -10.65
N ASN A 45 0.35 -8.41 -11.05
CA ASN A 45 1.53 -7.62 -11.41
C ASN A 45 2.32 -7.28 -10.14
N VAL A 46 3.64 -7.34 -10.24
CA VAL A 46 4.53 -6.96 -9.13
C VAL A 46 4.39 -5.47 -8.83
N ASP A 47 4.24 -4.68 -9.88
CA ASP A 47 4.15 -3.23 -9.81
C ASP A 47 2.87 -2.76 -10.54
N PRO A 48 1.97 -2.01 -9.88
CA PRO A 48 0.78 -1.47 -10.54
C PRO A 48 1.07 -0.64 -11.79
N GLY A 49 2.22 0.01 -11.86
CA GLY A 49 2.64 0.80 -13.03
C GLY A 49 2.79 -0.02 -14.30
N THR A 50 2.92 -1.35 -14.21
CA THR A 50 2.99 -2.25 -15.38
C THR A 50 1.62 -2.62 -15.93
N MET A 51 0.55 -2.25 -15.26
CA MET A 51 -0.82 -2.51 -15.70
C MET A 51 -1.28 -1.42 -16.67
N SER A 52 -2.35 -1.71 -17.43
CA SER A 52 -2.99 -0.72 -18.26
C SER A 52 -3.59 0.40 -17.40
N PRO A 53 -3.42 1.68 -17.80
CA PRO A 53 -4.05 2.79 -17.09
C PRO A 53 -5.58 2.68 -16.96
N PHE A 54 -6.23 1.95 -17.87
CA PHE A 54 -7.66 1.69 -17.77
C PHE A 54 -8.01 0.74 -16.62
N GLN A 55 -7.05 -0.04 -16.15
CA GLN A 55 -7.25 -1.02 -15.06
C GLN A 55 -6.94 -0.42 -13.68
N HIS A 56 -5.90 0.40 -13.57
CA HIS A 56 -5.47 0.93 -12.26
C HIS A 56 -5.71 2.43 -12.10
N GLY A 57 -6.04 3.16 -13.18
CA GLY A 57 -6.15 4.61 -13.15
C GLY A 57 -4.79 5.30 -13.04
N GLU A 58 -4.71 6.34 -12.22
CA GLU A 58 -3.47 7.06 -12.00
C GLU A 58 -2.54 6.30 -11.05
N VAL A 59 -1.23 6.49 -11.21
CA VAL A 59 -0.23 5.95 -10.30
C VAL A 59 0.36 7.07 -9.46
N PHE A 60 0.83 6.71 -8.28
CA PHE A 60 1.60 7.57 -7.40
C PHE A 60 3.05 7.08 -7.36
N VAL A 61 4.00 7.99 -7.45
CA VAL A 61 5.42 7.67 -7.34
C VAL A 61 5.91 8.02 -5.95
N THR A 62 6.41 7.03 -5.22
CA THR A 62 6.94 7.23 -3.88
C THR A 62 8.28 7.97 -3.92
N ASP A 63 8.73 8.47 -2.76
CA ASP A 63 10.01 9.19 -2.65
C ASP A 63 11.19 8.30 -3.06
N ASP A 64 11.09 7.00 -2.89
CA ASP A 64 12.10 6.03 -3.32
C ASP A 64 11.89 5.49 -4.73
N GLY A 65 11.03 6.12 -5.53
CA GLY A 65 10.90 5.91 -6.96
C GLY A 65 9.99 4.77 -7.40
N ALA A 66 9.19 4.20 -6.49
CA ALA A 66 8.26 3.14 -6.85
C ALA A 66 6.97 3.70 -7.43
N GLU A 67 6.49 3.10 -8.52
CA GLU A 67 5.15 3.36 -9.03
C GLU A 67 4.15 2.50 -8.25
N THR A 68 3.18 3.14 -7.62
CA THR A 68 2.22 2.50 -6.76
C THR A 68 0.79 2.94 -7.09
N ASP A 69 -0.18 2.32 -6.42
CA ASP A 69 -1.56 2.76 -6.50
C ASP A 69 -1.71 4.20 -5.98
N LEU A 70 -2.60 4.96 -6.58
CA LEU A 70 -2.85 6.35 -6.21
C LEU A 70 -3.23 6.53 -4.73
N ASP A 71 -3.84 5.53 -4.12
CA ASP A 71 -4.25 5.58 -2.72
C ASP A 71 -3.08 5.86 -1.78
N LEU A 72 -1.86 5.43 -2.12
CA LEU A 72 -0.68 5.75 -1.31
C LEU A 72 -0.41 7.25 -1.29
N GLY A 73 -0.66 7.94 -2.38
CA GLY A 73 -0.56 9.41 -2.42
C GLY A 73 -1.57 10.07 -1.50
N HIS A 74 -2.78 9.57 -1.46
CA HIS A 74 -3.81 10.05 -0.53
C HIS A 74 -3.44 9.77 0.92
N TYR A 75 -2.89 8.58 1.22
CA TYR A 75 -2.42 8.25 2.56
C TYR A 75 -1.33 9.21 3.01
N GLU A 76 -0.35 9.47 2.16
CA GLU A 76 0.73 10.42 2.46
C GLU A 76 0.19 11.83 2.70
N ARG A 77 -0.73 12.27 1.86
CA ARG A 77 -1.32 13.60 1.93
C ARG A 77 -2.10 13.82 3.23
N PHE A 78 -2.94 12.85 3.63
CA PHE A 78 -3.81 13.02 4.79
C PHE A 78 -3.13 12.64 6.11
N SER A 79 -2.19 11.70 6.10
CA SER A 79 -1.51 11.28 7.32
C SER A 79 -0.22 12.06 7.60
N GLY A 80 0.38 12.66 6.58
CA GLY A 80 1.68 13.29 6.68
C GLY A 80 2.84 12.31 6.82
N ILE A 81 2.60 11.04 6.54
CA ILE A 81 3.60 9.96 6.61
C ILE A 81 4.05 9.63 5.19
N SER A 82 5.35 9.76 4.90
CA SER A 82 5.89 9.45 3.58
C SER A 82 5.77 7.96 3.27
N ALA A 83 5.21 7.65 2.11
CA ALA A 83 5.10 6.29 1.62
C ALA A 83 6.43 5.83 1.02
N LYS A 84 6.73 4.54 1.19
CA LYS A 84 7.90 3.89 0.61
C LYS A 84 7.45 2.76 -0.31
N LYS A 85 8.36 2.31 -1.16
CA LYS A 85 8.14 1.17 -2.06
C LYS A 85 7.57 -0.05 -1.33
N SER A 86 8.07 -0.33 -0.13
CA SER A 86 7.62 -1.46 0.69
C SER A 86 6.20 -1.30 1.26
N ASP A 87 5.59 -0.15 1.12
CA ASP A 87 4.23 0.11 1.64
C ASP A 87 3.13 -0.27 0.64
N ASN A 88 3.50 -0.61 -0.59
CA ASN A 88 2.59 -1.18 -1.58
C ASN A 88 2.90 -2.66 -1.76
N ILE A 89 1.94 -3.51 -1.44
CA ILE A 89 2.09 -4.97 -1.52
C ILE A 89 1.06 -5.50 -2.50
N THR A 90 1.53 -6.21 -3.53
CA THR A 90 0.67 -6.89 -4.49
C THR A 90 0.77 -8.40 -4.33
N THR A 91 -0.23 -9.12 -4.77
CA THR A 91 -0.20 -10.58 -4.82
C THR A 91 0.98 -11.08 -5.65
N GLY A 92 1.25 -10.44 -6.80
CA GLY A 92 2.39 -10.79 -7.65
C GLY A 92 3.73 -10.61 -6.96
N LYS A 93 3.89 -9.56 -6.14
CA LYS A 93 5.09 -9.34 -5.36
C LYS A 93 5.32 -10.44 -4.33
N ILE A 94 4.26 -10.87 -3.65
CA ILE A 94 4.33 -11.97 -2.67
C ILE A 94 4.73 -13.28 -3.37
N TYR A 95 4.10 -13.62 -4.49
CA TYR A 95 4.46 -14.82 -5.26
C TYR A 95 5.90 -14.75 -5.74
N SER A 96 6.36 -13.60 -6.22
CA SER A 96 7.75 -13.42 -6.65
C SER A 96 8.73 -13.71 -5.52
N ASP A 97 8.45 -13.21 -4.32
CA ASP A 97 9.30 -13.41 -3.16
C ASP A 97 9.31 -14.88 -2.71
N VAL A 98 8.14 -15.54 -2.72
CA VAL A 98 8.02 -16.97 -2.39
C VAL A 98 8.82 -17.83 -3.37
N LEU A 99 8.72 -17.55 -4.67
CA LEU A 99 9.46 -18.29 -5.70
C LEU A 99 10.96 -18.10 -5.53
N LYS A 100 11.43 -16.90 -5.22
CA LYS A 100 12.85 -16.64 -4.96
C LYS A 100 13.36 -17.43 -3.75
N LEU A 101 12.60 -17.43 -2.66
CA LEU A 101 12.94 -18.21 -1.47
C LEU A 101 12.95 -19.71 -1.75
N SER A 102 12.01 -20.20 -2.54
CA SER A 102 11.96 -21.60 -2.95
C SER A 102 13.22 -22.00 -3.72
N LEU A 103 13.68 -21.16 -4.63
CA LEU A 103 14.92 -21.41 -5.39
C LEU A 103 16.18 -21.42 -4.51
N ILE A 104 16.20 -20.61 -3.46
CA ILE A 104 17.33 -20.56 -2.54
C ILE A 104 17.40 -21.82 -1.65
N HIS A 105 16.27 -22.43 -1.33
CA HIS A 105 16.19 -23.57 -0.43
C HIS A 105 16.14 -24.94 -1.13
N ILE A 106 16.21 -24.95 -2.43
CA ILE A 106 16.37 -26.18 -3.22
C ILE A 106 17.88 -26.48 -3.36
#